data_c516cad99dab7945b143f92d9e9e956d
#
_entry.id   c516cad99dab7945b143f92d9e9e956d
#
_cell.length_a   1.000
_cell.length_b   1.000
_cell.length_c   1.000
_cell.angle_alpha   90.00
_cell.angle_beta   90.00
_cell.angle_gamma   90.00
#
_symmetry.space_group_name_H-M   'P 1'
#
loop_
_entity.id
_entity.type
_entity.pdbx_description
1 polymer ?
#
loop_
_entity_poly.entity_id
_entity_poly.type
_entity_poly.pdbx_seq_one_letter_code
_entity_poly.pdbx_strand_id
1 'polypeptide(L)'
;MTAPVRKQAARKEELSQSAKADTLRLYGELLQANLWAIHKGDRQVTVQNYYTGEDVTIRLDPRLGGNENAQKYFRDYKKKQTAHAMLQKLLVEGEAEIEYLRTVLYEVESAPGEMALNEIRAELKSQGYLKYYKQRDRKQKPADFLRYTSSDGFEILVGRNNLQNDKLTLHTARGKDLWFHVQKAPGSHCVVMSRGEDIPDTTKQEAAELAVLHSSQNGGAKVAVDTTEVKNIWKANGAKPGMVLYEVYTTVYVTPREGWRNS
;
A
#
# COMPACT_ATOMS: atom_id res chain seq x y z
N MET A 1 6.69 -16.53 -6.98
CA MET A 1 6.47 -15.07 -7.12
C MET A 1 5.16 -14.84 -7.87
N THR A 2 4.20 -14.16 -7.25
CA THR A 2 2.89 -13.86 -7.85
C THR A 2 2.99 -12.77 -8.94
N ALA A 3 2.01 -12.71 -9.85
CA ALA A 3 2.00 -11.74 -10.95
C ALA A 3 2.12 -10.27 -10.49
N PRO A 4 1.42 -9.79 -9.45
CA PRO A 4 1.58 -8.44 -8.92
C PRO A 4 3.01 -8.13 -8.45
N VAL A 5 3.66 -9.06 -7.75
CA VAL A 5 5.04 -8.88 -7.26
C VAL A 5 6.05 -8.77 -8.41
N ARG A 6 5.89 -9.58 -9.47
CA ARG A 6 6.75 -9.48 -10.67
C ARG A 6 6.58 -8.13 -11.38
N LYS A 7 5.33 -7.65 -11.48
CA LYS A 7 5.02 -6.36 -12.08
C LYS A 7 5.65 -5.19 -11.30
N GLN A 8 5.64 -5.26 -9.96
CA GLN A 8 6.29 -4.26 -9.11
C GLN A 8 7.82 -4.25 -9.29
N ALA A 9 8.45 -5.43 -9.35
CA ALA A 9 9.89 -5.53 -9.59
C ALA A 9 10.29 -4.90 -10.93
N ALA A 10 9.54 -5.18 -12.01
CA ALA A 10 9.78 -4.58 -13.33
C ALA A 10 9.62 -3.05 -13.30
N ARG A 11 8.62 -2.52 -12.62
CA ARG A 11 8.42 -1.07 -12.46
C ARG A 11 9.56 -0.39 -11.69
N LYS A 12 10.08 -1.03 -10.63
CA LYS A 12 11.24 -0.52 -9.86
C LYS A 12 12.48 -0.43 -10.75
N GLU A 13 12.72 -1.44 -11.57
CA GLU A 13 13.82 -1.45 -12.52
C GLU A 13 13.68 -0.34 -13.56
N GLU A 14 12.51 -0.19 -14.16
CA GLU A 14 12.22 0.87 -15.13
C GLU A 14 12.36 2.28 -14.49
N LEU A 15 11.96 2.44 -13.22
CA LEU A 15 12.13 3.70 -12.49
C LEU A 15 13.61 4.04 -12.30
N SER A 16 14.46 3.05 -11.98
CA SER A 16 15.90 3.26 -11.81
C SER A 16 16.57 3.72 -13.13
N GLN A 17 16.09 3.20 -14.25
CA GLN A 17 16.58 3.59 -15.58
C GLN A 17 16.12 4.99 -16.01
N SER A 18 15.00 5.48 -15.47
CA SER A 18 14.47 6.82 -15.77
C SER A 18 15.28 7.96 -15.13
N ALA A 19 16.11 7.68 -14.12
CA ALA A 19 16.99 8.65 -13.47
C ALA A 19 18.03 9.28 -14.45
N LYS A 20 18.24 8.68 -15.62
CA LYS A 20 19.09 9.24 -16.69
C LYS A 20 18.40 10.36 -17.50
N ALA A 21 17.24 10.84 -17.09
CA ALA A 21 16.52 11.89 -17.80
C ALA A 21 17.29 13.22 -17.82
N ASP A 22 17.96 13.59 -16.72
CA ASP A 22 18.68 14.86 -16.61
C ASP A 22 19.82 15.00 -17.64
N THR A 23 20.43 13.90 -18.04
CA THR A 23 21.42 13.90 -19.14
C THR A 23 20.80 14.34 -20.48
N LEU A 24 19.54 13.96 -20.74
CA LEU A 24 18.85 14.40 -21.97
C LEU A 24 18.56 15.90 -21.95
N ARG A 25 18.19 16.44 -20.80
CA ARG A 25 18.01 17.89 -20.63
C ARG A 25 19.32 18.63 -20.88
N LEU A 26 20.38 18.17 -20.21
CA LEU A 26 21.73 18.75 -20.40
C LEU A 26 22.15 18.72 -21.86
N TYR A 27 21.96 17.62 -22.55
CA TYR A 27 22.31 17.53 -23.98
C TYR A 27 21.48 18.52 -24.82
N GLY A 28 20.20 18.67 -24.55
CA GLY A 28 19.35 19.68 -25.20
C GLY A 28 19.87 21.11 -24.99
N GLU A 29 20.23 21.45 -23.75
CA GLU A 29 20.78 22.76 -23.37
C GLU A 29 22.13 23.03 -24.06
N LEU A 30 23.05 22.05 -24.02
CA LEU A 30 24.36 22.16 -24.68
C LEU A 30 24.25 22.30 -26.21
N LEU A 31 23.34 21.55 -26.84
CA LEU A 31 23.11 21.70 -28.28
C LEU A 31 22.53 23.07 -28.59
N GLN A 32 21.60 23.57 -27.80
CA GLN A 32 20.98 24.88 -28.00
C GLN A 32 21.98 26.04 -27.84
N ALA A 33 22.94 25.90 -26.93
CA ALA A 33 24.01 26.88 -26.74
C ALA A 33 25.08 26.85 -27.86
N ASN A 34 25.18 25.73 -28.63
CA ASN A 34 26.23 25.52 -29.62
C ASN A 34 25.67 25.24 -31.05
N LEU A 35 24.50 25.82 -31.37
CA LEU A 35 23.85 25.61 -32.68
C LEU A 35 24.76 25.94 -33.88
N TRP A 36 25.67 26.89 -33.70
CA TRP A 36 26.65 27.30 -34.70
C TRP A 36 27.67 26.22 -35.12
N ALA A 37 27.92 25.26 -34.21
CA ALA A 37 28.84 24.14 -34.39
C ALA A 37 28.18 22.91 -35.04
N ILE A 38 26.86 22.94 -35.32
CA ILE A 38 26.09 21.77 -35.73
C ILE A 38 25.56 21.97 -37.16
N HIS A 39 25.99 21.09 -38.08
CA HIS A 39 25.53 21.10 -39.44
C HIS A 39 24.61 19.91 -39.74
N LYS A 40 23.73 20.09 -40.71
CA LYS A 40 22.87 19.00 -41.17
C LYS A 40 23.74 17.91 -41.83
N GLY A 41 23.58 16.68 -41.38
CA GLY A 41 24.40 15.55 -41.75
C GLY A 41 25.33 15.06 -40.64
N ASP A 42 25.59 15.87 -39.63
CA ASP A 42 26.42 15.49 -38.48
C ASP A 42 25.78 14.36 -37.68
N ARG A 43 26.58 13.37 -37.29
CA ARG A 43 26.16 12.24 -36.48
C ARG A 43 26.44 12.46 -34.99
N GLN A 44 27.32 13.38 -34.64
CA GLN A 44 27.70 13.76 -33.32
C GLN A 44 28.35 15.14 -33.31
N VAL A 45 28.37 15.79 -32.16
CA VAL A 45 29.10 17.01 -31.89
C VAL A 45 29.77 16.89 -30.52
N THR A 46 30.99 17.41 -30.39
CA THR A 46 31.70 17.55 -29.13
C THR A 46 31.64 19.02 -28.69
N VAL A 47 31.09 19.28 -27.53
CA VAL A 47 30.92 20.63 -26.96
C VAL A 47 31.33 20.64 -25.52
N GLN A 48 31.81 21.79 -25.03
CA GLN A 48 32.15 21.94 -23.62
C GLN A 48 30.87 22.04 -22.76
N ASN A 49 30.82 21.23 -21.72
CA ASN A 49 29.82 21.35 -20.69
C ASN A 49 30.16 22.55 -19.77
N TYR A 50 29.43 23.63 -19.89
CA TYR A 50 29.70 24.86 -19.15
C TYR A 50 29.43 24.75 -17.65
N TYR A 51 28.80 23.67 -17.18
CA TYR A 51 28.63 23.38 -15.76
C TYR A 51 29.86 22.72 -15.12
N THR A 52 30.56 21.86 -15.89
CA THR A 52 31.70 21.07 -15.36
C THR A 52 33.03 21.46 -15.98
N GLY A 53 33.03 22.16 -17.10
CA GLY A 53 34.22 22.48 -17.89
C GLY A 53 34.75 21.31 -18.74
N GLU A 54 34.16 20.16 -18.73
CA GLU A 54 34.56 18.96 -19.47
C GLU A 54 33.93 18.92 -20.85
N ASP A 55 34.60 18.29 -21.79
CA ASP A 55 34.06 18.05 -23.13
C ASP A 55 33.07 16.87 -23.11
N VAL A 56 31.93 17.09 -23.77
CA VAL A 56 30.84 16.10 -23.90
C VAL A 56 30.54 15.86 -25.38
N THR A 57 30.57 14.59 -25.79
CA THR A 57 30.17 14.19 -27.14
C THR A 57 28.70 13.76 -27.16
N ILE A 58 27.90 14.49 -27.91
CA ILE A 58 26.46 14.32 -28.04
C ILE A 58 26.12 13.73 -29.40
N ARG A 59 25.33 12.64 -29.42
CA ARG A 59 24.84 12.02 -30.64
C ARG A 59 23.74 12.86 -31.29
N LEU A 60 23.78 12.96 -32.62
CA LEU A 60 22.83 13.70 -33.43
C LEU A 60 22.10 12.77 -34.41
N ASP A 61 20.86 13.12 -34.73
CA ASP A 61 20.17 12.55 -35.89
C ASP A 61 20.59 13.35 -37.14
N PRO A 62 21.32 12.74 -38.08
CA PRO A 62 21.87 13.47 -39.22
C PRO A 62 20.81 14.01 -40.20
N ARG A 63 19.57 13.55 -40.05
CA ARG A 63 18.46 14.07 -40.89
C ARG A 63 17.92 15.41 -40.35
N LEU A 64 18.25 15.76 -39.11
CA LEU A 64 17.77 16.94 -38.40
C LEU A 64 18.84 18.01 -38.33
N GLY A 65 18.45 19.28 -38.29
CA GLY A 65 19.32 20.40 -37.99
C GLY A 65 19.63 20.50 -36.50
N GLY A 66 20.53 21.42 -36.11
CA GLY A 66 20.97 21.61 -34.72
C GLY A 66 19.81 21.87 -33.78
N ASN A 67 18.92 22.81 -34.10
CA ASN A 67 17.75 23.14 -33.29
C ASN A 67 16.78 21.96 -33.19
N GLU A 68 16.54 21.23 -34.25
CA GLU A 68 15.65 20.08 -34.26
C GLU A 68 16.18 18.93 -33.37
N ASN A 69 17.51 18.72 -33.39
CA ASN A 69 18.19 17.77 -32.49
C ASN A 69 18.03 18.20 -31.02
N ALA A 70 18.27 19.48 -30.69
CA ALA A 70 18.06 19.99 -29.33
C ALA A 70 16.61 19.78 -28.88
N GLN A 71 15.63 20.12 -29.74
CA GLN A 71 14.20 19.90 -29.44
C GLN A 71 13.86 18.41 -29.29
N LYS A 72 14.50 17.51 -30.01
CA LYS A 72 14.34 16.07 -29.85
C LYS A 72 14.78 15.62 -28.44
N TYR A 73 15.93 16.08 -27.96
CA TYR A 73 16.42 15.80 -26.61
C TYR A 73 15.47 16.34 -25.53
N PHE A 74 14.93 17.55 -25.65
CA PHE A 74 13.94 18.09 -24.73
C PHE A 74 12.62 17.30 -24.75
N ARG A 75 12.14 16.87 -25.92
CA ARG A 75 10.95 16.01 -25.99
C ARG A 75 11.18 14.66 -25.30
N ASP A 76 12.34 14.05 -25.51
CA ASP A 76 12.70 12.76 -24.89
C ASP A 76 12.87 12.92 -23.37
N TYR A 77 13.43 14.03 -22.89
CA TYR A 77 13.47 14.39 -21.48
C TYR A 77 12.05 14.47 -20.88
N LYS A 78 11.17 15.28 -21.49
CA LYS A 78 9.79 15.46 -21.01
C LYS A 78 9.02 14.14 -21.00
N LYS A 79 9.19 13.30 -22.01
CA LYS A 79 8.59 11.97 -22.08
C LYS A 79 9.06 11.08 -20.92
N LYS A 80 10.37 11.07 -20.63
CA LYS A 80 10.93 10.29 -19.50
C LYS A 80 10.47 10.84 -18.17
N GLN A 81 10.40 12.15 -17.98
CA GLN A 81 9.89 12.77 -16.76
C GLN A 81 8.42 12.40 -16.48
N THR A 82 7.57 12.43 -17.53
CA THR A 82 6.18 12.01 -17.41
C THR A 82 6.07 10.51 -17.06
N ALA A 83 6.87 9.66 -17.71
CA ALA A 83 6.93 8.23 -17.43
C ALA A 83 7.39 7.96 -15.97
N HIS A 84 8.39 8.70 -15.49
CA HIS A 84 8.89 8.59 -14.11
C HIS A 84 7.79 8.89 -13.09
N ALA A 85 7.08 10.01 -13.23
CA ALA A 85 5.98 10.37 -12.34
C ALA A 85 4.85 9.31 -12.35
N MET A 86 4.52 8.78 -13.55
CA MET A 86 3.52 7.71 -13.67
C MET A 86 3.97 6.42 -13.00
N LEU A 87 5.25 6.03 -13.16
CA LEU A 87 5.81 4.84 -12.51
C LEU A 87 5.81 4.95 -10.99
N GLN A 88 6.16 6.13 -10.44
CA GLN A 88 6.07 6.36 -8.99
C GLN A 88 4.65 6.14 -8.46
N LYS A 89 3.65 6.71 -9.14
CA LYS A 89 2.24 6.51 -8.78
C LYS A 89 1.85 5.02 -8.84
N LEU A 90 2.20 4.35 -9.94
CA LEU A 90 1.90 2.92 -10.12
C LEU A 90 2.62 2.00 -9.12
N LEU A 91 3.78 2.43 -8.59
CA LEU A 91 4.48 1.70 -7.54
C LEU A 91 3.71 1.77 -6.21
N VAL A 92 3.26 2.96 -5.82
CA VAL A 92 2.46 3.15 -4.59
C VAL A 92 1.15 2.36 -4.66
N GLU A 93 0.42 2.49 -5.78
CA GLU A 93 -0.83 1.74 -5.99
C GLU A 93 -0.61 0.22 -5.96
N GLY A 94 0.48 -0.25 -6.57
CA GLY A 94 0.78 -1.67 -6.61
C GLY A 94 1.27 -2.23 -5.27
N GLU A 95 1.91 -1.44 -4.42
CA GLU A 95 2.26 -1.83 -3.05
C GLU A 95 1.00 -1.97 -2.20
N ALA A 96 0.09 -1.01 -2.27
CA ALA A 96 -1.21 -1.11 -1.59
C ALA A 96 -2.04 -2.32 -2.06
N GLU A 97 -2.02 -2.63 -3.36
CA GLU A 97 -2.67 -3.82 -3.91
C GLU A 97 -2.06 -5.13 -3.37
N ILE A 98 -0.73 -5.20 -3.27
CA ILE A 98 -0.04 -6.37 -2.73
C ILE A 98 -0.37 -6.56 -1.26
N GLU A 99 -0.38 -5.50 -0.46
CA GLU A 99 -0.76 -5.58 0.96
C GLU A 99 -2.20 -6.07 1.12
N TYR A 100 -3.14 -5.51 0.37
CA TYR A 100 -4.53 -5.99 0.36
C TYR A 100 -4.64 -7.47 0.00
N LEU A 101 -3.94 -7.92 -1.04
CA LEU A 101 -3.98 -9.35 -1.42
C LEU A 101 -3.33 -10.27 -0.38
N ARG A 102 -2.37 -9.77 0.40
CA ARG A 102 -1.81 -10.51 1.55
C ARG A 102 -2.83 -10.67 2.68
N THR A 103 -3.62 -9.62 2.99
CA THR A 103 -4.70 -9.76 3.98
C THR A 103 -5.74 -10.76 3.53
N VAL A 104 -6.17 -10.70 2.27
CA VAL A 104 -7.11 -11.68 1.69
C VAL A 104 -6.54 -13.11 1.75
N LEU A 105 -5.26 -13.30 1.44
CA LEU A 105 -4.62 -14.62 1.53
C LEU A 105 -4.67 -15.15 2.96
N TYR A 106 -4.30 -14.34 3.93
CA TYR A 106 -4.38 -14.68 5.34
C TYR A 106 -5.81 -15.06 5.76
N GLU A 107 -6.81 -14.28 5.34
CA GLU A 107 -8.22 -14.56 5.63
C GLU A 107 -8.69 -15.89 5.03
N VAL A 108 -8.26 -16.22 3.82
CA VAL A 108 -8.56 -17.51 3.18
C VAL A 108 -7.92 -18.67 3.96
N GLU A 109 -6.67 -18.53 4.37
CA GLU A 109 -5.93 -19.55 5.12
C GLU A 109 -6.49 -19.77 6.53
N SER A 110 -7.00 -18.71 7.17
CA SER A 110 -7.57 -18.74 8.52
C SER A 110 -9.10 -18.92 8.57
N ALA A 111 -9.76 -19.03 7.41
CA ALA A 111 -11.21 -19.14 7.32
C ALA A 111 -11.73 -20.38 8.03
N PRO A 112 -12.67 -20.27 9.00
CA PRO A 112 -13.16 -21.41 9.79
C PRO A 112 -14.13 -22.32 9.02
N GLY A 113 -14.44 -22.02 7.78
CA GLY A 113 -15.34 -22.85 6.96
C GLY A 113 -15.92 -22.12 5.74
N GLU A 114 -16.83 -22.78 5.05
CA GLU A 114 -17.36 -22.35 3.75
C GLU A 114 -18.07 -20.98 3.81
N MET A 115 -18.73 -20.66 4.91
CA MET A 115 -19.43 -19.38 5.06
C MET A 115 -18.45 -18.21 5.02
N ALA A 116 -17.33 -18.28 5.75
CA ALA A 116 -16.27 -17.28 5.72
C ALA A 116 -15.63 -17.16 4.33
N LEU A 117 -15.36 -18.29 3.67
CA LEU A 117 -14.84 -18.32 2.29
C LEU A 117 -15.81 -17.67 1.29
N ASN A 118 -17.13 -17.79 1.50
CA ASN A 118 -18.11 -17.15 0.64
C ASN A 118 -18.16 -15.62 0.83
N GLU A 119 -17.95 -15.11 2.06
CA GLU A 119 -17.81 -13.67 2.32
C GLU A 119 -16.57 -13.11 1.62
N ILE A 120 -15.41 -13.77 1.74
CA ILE A 120 -14.18 -13.39 1.05
C ILE A 120 -14.36 -13.44 -0.48
N ARG A 121 -15.04 -14.46 -0.99
CA ARG A 121 -15.35 -14.58 -2.42
C ARG A 121 -16.23 -13.43 -2.92
N ALA A 122 -17.22 -13.02 -2.13
CA ALA A 122 -18.08 -11.87 -2.45
C ALA A 122 -17.28 -10.56 -2.46
N GLU A 123 -16.36 -10.37 -1.52
CA GLU A 123 -15.44 -9.25 -1.50
C GLU A 123 -14.57 -9.22 -2.77
N LEU A 124 -13.88 -10.31 -3.10
CA LEU A 124 -13.04 -10.41 -4.29
C LEU A 124 -13.81 -10.16 -5.59
N LYS A 125 -15.08 -10.59 -5.67
CA LYS A 125 -15.97 -10.25 -6.79
C LYS A 125 -16.25 -8.75 -6.85
N SER A 126 -16.59 -8.12 -5.73
CA SER A 126 -16.87 -6.69 -5.68
C SER A 126 -15.66 -5.83 -6.05
N GLN A 127 -14.45 -6.33 -5.75
CA GLN A 127 -13.19 -5.69 -6.07
C GLN A 127 -12.66 -6.03 -7.50
N GLY A 128 -13.39 -6.85 -8.27
CA GLY A 128 -13.05 -7.18 -9.66
C GLY A 128 -11.98 -8.26 -9.83
N TYR A 129 -11.54 -8.95 -8.77
CA TYR A 129 -10.55 -10.02 -8.85
C TYR A 129 -11.15 -11.34 -9.33
N LEU A 130 -12.43 -11.58 -9.09
CA LEU A 130 -13.15 -12.77 -9.55
C LEU A 130 -14.19 -12.40 -10.60
N LYS A 131 -14.19 -13.12 -11.72
CA LYS A 131 -15.24 -13.02 -12.73
C LYS A 131 -16.54 -13.63 -12.21
N TYR A 132 -17.66 -13.15 -12.71
CA TYR A 132 -18.98 -13.64 -12.35
C TYR A 132 -19.08 -15.16 -12.61
N TYR A 133 -19.21 -15.95 -11.56
CA TYR A 133 -19.64 -17.34 -11.65
C TYR A 133 -21.16 -17.38 -11.46
N LYS A 134 -21.89 -18.06 -12.34
CA LYS A 134 -23.38 -18.17 -12.31
C LYS A 134 -23.93 -18.94 -11.10
N GLN A 135 -23.15 -19.23 -10.09
CA GLN A 135 -23.64 -19.85 -8.88
C GLN A 135 -24.50 -18.82 -8.13
N ARG A 136 -25.77 -19.14 -7.92
CA ARG A 136 -26.67 -18.35 -7.07
C ARG A 136 -26.10 -18.38 -5.66
N ASP A 137 -25.32 -17.36 -5.32
CA ASP A 137 -24.91 -17.15 -3.94
C ASP A 137 -26.20 -16.91 -3.14
N ARG A 138 -26.59 -17.89 -2.31
CA ARG A 138 -27.64 -17.66 -1.33
C ARG A 138 -27.18 -16.47 -0.47
N LYS A 139 -27.97 -15.41 -0.41
CA LYS A 139 -27.72 -14.28 0.50
C LYS A 139 -27.78 -14.83 1.93
N GLN A 140 -26.65 -15.21 2.48
CA GLN A 140 -26.52 -15.58 3.86
C GLN A 140 -26.34 -14.30 4.68
N LYS A 141 -26.92 -14.26 5.87
CA LYS A 141 -26.69 -13.15 6.81
C LYS A 141 -25.20 -13.18 7.19
N PRO A 142 -24.46 -12.07 7.05
CA PRO A 142 -23.07 -12.02 7.45
C PRO A 142 -22.89 -12.45 8.89
N ALA A 143 -21.79 -13.13 9.22
CA ALA A 143 -21.45 -13.46 10.58
C ALA A 143 -21.22 -12.17 11.41
N ASP A 144 -21.53 -12.23 12.71
CA ASP A 144 -21.18 -11.14 13.62
C ASP A 144 -19.67 -11.10 13.89
N PHE A 145 -19.20 -9.96 14.42
CA PHE A 145 -17.84 -9.83 14.92
C PHE A 145 -17.52 -10.94 15.94
N LEU A 146 -16.23 -11.29 16.08
CA LEU A 146 -15.79 -12.01 17.25
C LEU A 146 -15.92 -11.10 18.46
N ARG A 147 -16.42 -11.65 19.59
CA ARG A 147 -16.62 -10.90 20.82
C ARG A 147 -15.80 -11.53 21.92
N TYR A 148 -15.09 -10.70 22.65
CA TYR A 148 -14.32 -11.06 23.81
C TYR A 148 -14.66 -10.10 24.95
N THR A 149 -14.44 -10.53 26.18
CA THR A 149 -14.57 -9.68 27.35
C THR A 149 -13.23 -9.64 28.05
N SER A 150 -12.70 -8.44 28.31
CA SER A 150 -11.46 -8.27 29.05
C SER A 150 -11.62 -8.65 30.51
N SER A 151 -10.50 -8.83 31.24
CA SER A 151 -10.51 -9.06 32.68
C SER A 151 -11.21 -7.94 33.47
N ASP A 152 -11.19 -6.72 32.94
CA ASP A 152 -11.83 -5.54 33.54
C ASP A 152 -13.29 -5.36 33.08
N GLY A 153 -13.84 -6.30 32.29
CA GLY A 153 -15.24 -6.30 31.86
C GLY A 153 -15.54 -5.48 30.60
N PHE A 154 -14.52 -4.97 29.90
CA PHE A 154 -14.71 -4.27 28.62
C PHE A 154 -14.97 -5.24 27.48
N GLU A 155 -15.90 -4.88 26.59
CA GLU A 155 -16.15 -5.61 25.36
C GLU A 155 -15.06 -5.32 24.34
N ILE A 156 -14.49 -6.38 23.76
CA ILE A 156 -13.50 -6.31 22.69
C ILE A 156 -14.08 -6.98 21.45
N LEU A 157 -14.18 -6.23 20.37
CA LEU A 157 -14.68 -6.72 19.08
C LEU A 157 -13.53 -6.94 18.11
N VAL A 158 -13.58 -8.06 17.37
CA VAL A 158 -12.55 -8.40 16.35
C VAL A 158 -13.24 -8.71 15.04
N GLY A 159 -12.78 -8.07 13.95
CA GLY A 159 -13.26 -8.33 12.60
C GLY A 159 -12.76 -9.67 12.07
N ARG A 160 -13.62 -10.41 11.37
CA ARG A 160 -13.28 -11.72 10.79
C ARG A 160 -12.69 -11.65 9.39
N ASN A 161 -12.90 -10.52 8.72
CA ASN A 161 -12.43 -10.27 7.35
C ASN A 161 -12.37 -8.75 7.09
N ASN A 162 -11.83 -8.36 5.95
CA ASN A 162 -11.63 -6.95 5.58
C ASN A 162 -12.92 -6.13 5.58
N LEU A 163 -14.05 -6.69 5.14
CA LEU A 163 -15.34 -5.99 5.17
C LEU A 163 -15.81 -5.75 6.62
N GLN A 164 -15.59 -6.72 7.50
CA GLN A 164 -15.89 -6.56 8.92
C GLN A 164 -14.91 -5.62 9.60
N ASN A 165 -13.62 -5.62 9.24
CA ASN A 165 -12.64 -4.66 9.71
C ASN A 165 -13.08 -3.23 9.41
N ASP A 166 -13.53 -2.96 8.16
CA ASP A 166 -14.10 -1.67 7.78
C ASP A 166 -15.37 -1.34 8.60
N LYS A 167 -16.32 -2.28 8.67
CA LYS A 167 -17.57 -2.07 9.41
C LYS A 167 -17.33 -1.79 10.89
N LEU A 168 -16.40 -2.52 11.51
CA LEU A 168 -16.02 -2.35 12.90
C LEU A 168 -15.43 -0.96 13.14
N THR A 169 -14.40 -0.62 12.39
CA THR A 169 -13.59 0.58 12.64
C THR A 169 -14.29 1.87 12.19
N LEU A 170 -14.97 1.85 11.02
CA LEU A 170 -15.51 3.07 10.41
C LEU A 170 -16.99 3.32 10.73
N HIS A 171 -17.73 2.30 11.16
CA HIS A 171 -19.19 2.41 11.32
C HIS A 171 -19.72 1.96 12.69
N THR A 172 -19.02 1.08 13.41
CA THR A 172 -19.47 0.55 14.71
C THR A 172 -18.77 1.26 15.86
N ALA A 173 -17.47 1.29 15.86
CA ALA A 173 -16.66 1.97 16.87
C ALA A 173 -16.76 3.49 16.77
N ARG A 174 -16.56 4.19 17.90
CA ARG A 174 -16.75 5.65 17.97
C ARG A 174 -15.73 6.31 18.90
N GLY A 175 -15.29 7.48 18.49
CA GLY A 175 -14.60 8.46 19.33
C GLY A 175 -13.42 7.90 20.11
N LYS A 176 -13.62 7.64 21.39
CA LYS A 176 -12.60 7.16 22.33
C LYS A 176 -12.42 5.65 22.39
N ASP A 177 -13.16 4.87 21.59
CA ASP A 177 -12.89 3.44 21.47
C ASP A 177 -11.46 3.24 20.97
N LEU A 178 -10.74 2.25 21.51
CA LEU A 178 -9.36 2.01 21.13
C LEU A 178 -9.27 0.90 20.09
N TRP A 179 -8.63 1.23 19.00
CA TRP A 179 -8.31 0.30 17.91
C TRP A 179 -6.90 -0.24 18.06
N PHE A 180 -6.72 -1.51 17.71
CA PHE A 180 -5.46 -2.25 17.73
C PHE A 180 -5.27 -3.03 16.43
N HIS A 181 -4.05 -3.04 15.92
CA HIS A 181 -3.66 -3.84 14.75
C HIS A 181 -2.17 -4.16 14.76
N VAL A 182 -1.78 -5.34 14.32
CA VAL A 182 -0.37 -5.71 14.17
C VAL A 182 0.31 -4.83 13.13
N GLN A 183 1.53 -4.39 13.44
CA GLN A 183 2.28 -3.52 12.54
C GLN A 183 2.83 -4.32 11.36
N LYS A 184 2.63 -3.80 10.12
CA LYS A 184 3.22 -4.34 8.88
C LYS A 184 2.93 -5.82 8.60
N ALA A 185 1.84 -6.35 9.09
CA ALA A 185 1.42 -7.73 8.87
C ALA A 185 -0.09 -7.84 8.67
N PRO A 186 -0.58 -8.83 7.91
CA PRO A 186 -1.99 -9.14 7.81
C PRO A 186 -2.59 -9.50 9.17
N GLY A 187 -3.77 -8.94 9.48
CA GLY A 187 -4.46 -9.20 10.74
C GLY A 187 -5.84 -8.57 10.79
N SER A 188 -6.57 -8.88 11.85
CA SER A 188 -7.87 -8.31 12.14
C SER A 188 -7.77 -6.95 12.83
N HIS A 189 -8.73 -6.07 12.57
CA HIS A 189 -8.97 -4.93 13.45
C HIS A 189 -9.58 -5.42 14.76
N CYS A 190 -8.97 -5.03 15.86
CA CYS A 190 -9.44 -5.31 17.20
C CYS A 190 -9.81 -3.98 17.85
N VAL A 191 -11.01 -3.89 18.44
CA VAL A 191 -11.50 -2.63 19.04
C VAL A 191 -12.05 -2.87 20.41
N VAL A 192 -11.55 -2.12 21.40
CA VAL A 192 -12.10 -2.05 22.75
C VAL A 192 -13.20 -0.99 22.77
N MET A 193 -14.39 -1.38 23.15
CA MET A 193 -15.57 -0.50 23.30
C MET A 193 -15.50 0.23 24.63
N SER A 194 -15.07 1.49 24.61
CA SER A 194 -14.83 2.30 25.82
C SER A 194 -16.11 2.64 26.60
N ARG A 195 -17.25 2.73 25.88
CA ARG A 195 -18.54 3.20 26.45
C ARG A 195 -18.45 4.55 27.17
N GLY A 196 -17.40 5.33 26.86
CA GLY A 196 -17.13 6.63 27.46
C GLY A 196 -16.25 6.57 28.73
N GLU A 197 -15.84 5.38 29.14
CA GLU A 197 -14.95 5.14 30.29
C GLU A 197 -13.48 5.11 29.83
N ASP A 198 -12.57 5.35 30.76
CA ASP A 198 -11.14 5.20 30.52
C ASP A 198 -10.77 3.69 30.52
N ILE A 199 -10.08 3.26 29.45
CA ILE A 199 -9.73 1.85 29.27
C ILE A 199 -8.45 1.55 30.07
N PRO A 200 -8.49 0.57 31.00
CA PRO A 200 -7.34 0.17 31.81
C PRO A 200 -6.20 -0.42 30.97
N ASP A 201 -4.98 -0.33 31.47
CA ASP A 201 -3.80 -0.86 30.78
C ASP A 201 -3.83 -2.39 30.63
N THR A 202 -4.45 -3.11 31.59
CA THR A 202 -4.71 -4.56 31.48
C THR A 202 -5.57 -4.86 30.24
N THR A 203 -6.69 -4.15 30.08
CA THR A 203 -7.56 -4.30 28.90
C THR A 203 -6.85 -3.94 27.60
N LYS A 204 -6.01 -2.89 27.60
CA LYS A 204 -5.19 -2.53 26.43
C LYS A 204 -4.21 -3.64 26.05
N GLN A 205 -3.54 -4.22 27.06
CA GLN A 205 -2.64 -5.35 26.86
C GLN A 205 -3.38 -6.56 26.26
N GLU A 206 -4.54 -6.90 26.83
CA GLU A 206 -5.38 -7.99 26.36
C GLU A 206 -5.88 -7.80 24.93
N ALA A 207 -6.29 -6.59 24.58
CA ALA A 207 -6.70 -6.25 23.22
C ALA A 207 -5.54 -6.35 22.21
N ALA A 208 -4.34 -5.94 22.62
CA ALA A 208 -3.15 -6.09 21.79
C ALA A 208 -2.78 -7.57 21.58
N GLU A 209 -2.91 -8.41 22.61
CA GLU A 209 -2.72 -9.87 22.49
C GLU A 209 -3.73 -10.49 21.51
N LEU A 210 -5.00 -10.08 21.57
CA LEU A 210 -6.04 -10.51 20.63
C LEU A 210 -5.72 -10.07 19.20
N ALA A 211 -5.21 -8.86 19.01
CA ALA A 211 -4.79 -8.39 17.68
C ALA A 211 -3.66 -9.27 17.11
N VAL A 212 -2.71 -9.72 17.94
CA VAL A 212 -1.66 -10.66 17.51
C VAL A 212 -2.25 -12.04 17.23
N LEU A 213 -3.13 -12.55 18.09
CA LEU A 213 -3.77 -13.87 17.94
C LEU A 213 -4.55 -13.96 16.60
N HIS A 214 -5.20 -12.86 16.20
CA HIS A 214 -5.95 -12.75 14.96
C HIS A 214 -5.12 -12.12 13.82
N SER A 215 -3.84 -12.48 13.72
CA SER A 215 -2.93 -12.02 12.69
C SER A 215 -2.05 -13.13 12.15
N SER A 216 -1.36 -12.85 11.04
CA SER A 216 -0.34 -13.75 10.49
C SER A 216 0.90 -13.92 11.41
N GLN A 217 0.97 -13.19 12.51
CA GLN A 217 2.04 -13.25 13.51
C GLN A 217 1.61 -13.93 14.82
N ASN A 218 0.56 -14.73 14.81
CA ASN A 218 -0.05 -15.33 15.98
C ASN A 218 0.88 -16.24 16.82
N GLY A 219 1.96 -16.76 16.26
CA GLY A 219 3.01 -17.53 16.98
C GLY A 219 4.26 -16.70 17.35
N GLY A 220 4.24 -15.39 17.11
CA GLY A 220 5.39 -14.52 17.32
C GLY A 220 5.57 -14.09 18.79
N ALA A 221 6.83 -13.86 19.18
CA ALA A 221 7.15 -13.21 20.45
C ALA A 221 7.47 -11.73 20.23
N LYS A 222 7.03 -10.85 21.15
CA LYS A 222 7.24 -9.39 21.08
C LYS A 222 6.78 -8.78 19.75
N VAL A 223 5.56 -9.12 19.33
CA VAL A 223 4.96 -8.59 18.12
C VAL A 223 4.54 -7.13 18.34
N ALA A 224 4.88 -6.27 17.39
CA ALA A 224 4.52 -4.87 17.42
C ALA A 224 3.03 -4.70 17.05
N VAL A 225 2.28 -4.02 17.91
CA VAL A 225 0.86 -3.70 17.72
C VAL A 225 0.68 -2.20 17.87
N ASP A 226 0.12 -1.58 16.83
CA ASP A 226 -0.24 -0.17 16.89
C ASP A 226 -1.63 -0.02 17.51
N THR A 227 -1.80 0.99 18.35
CA THR A 227 -3.06 1.36 18.99
C THR A 227 -3.30 2.86 18.92
N THR A 228 -4.54 3.23 18.64
CA THR A 228 -4.99 4.62 18.61
C THR A 228 -6.49 4.71 18.90
N GLU A 229 -6.96 5.91 19.27
CA GLU A 229 -8.40 6.16 19.34
C GLU A 229 -9.01 6.16 17.94
N VAL A 230 -10.22 5.58 17.79
CA VAL A 230 -10.91 5.45 16.49
C VAL A 230 -11.10 6.78 15.77
N LYS A 231 -11.23 7.90 16.49
CA LYS A 231 -11.30 9.25 15.90
C LYS A 231 -10.08 9.63 15.03
N ASN A 232 -8.94 8.98 15.22
CA ASN A 232 -7.70 9.21 14.50
C ASN A 232 -7.54 8.30 13.28
N ILE A 233 -8.60 7.57 12.90
CA ILE A 233 -8.59 6.60 11.81
C ILE A 233 -9.52 7.05 10.70
N TRP A 234 -9.05 6.97 9.47
CA TRP A 234 -9.86 7.27 8.29
C TRP A 234 -9.53 6.35 7.12
N LYS A 235 -10.37 6.37 6.11
CA LYS A 235 -10.19 5.62 4.89
C LYS A 235 -9.86 6.56 3.73
N ALA A 236 -8.77 6.30 3.02
CA ALA A 236 -8.45 7.06 1.81
C ALA A 236 -9.46 6.74 0.69
N ASN A 237 -9.72 7.73 -0.19
CA ASN A 237 -10.58 7.52 -1.35
C ASN A 237 -10.03 6.40 -2.24
N GLY A 238 -10.89 5.41 -2.54
CA GLY A 238 -10.52 4.26 -3.36
C GLY A 238 -9.69 3.19 -2.64
N ALA A 239 -9.44 3.32 -1.33
CA ALA A 239 -8.75 2.29 -0.56
C ALA A 239 -9.56 0.98 -0.53
N LYS A 240 -8.86 -0.14 -0.60
CA LYS A 240 -9.43 -1.48 -0.54
C LYS A 240 -10.08 -1.77 0.82
N PRO A 241 -11.02 -2.73 0.92
CA PRO A 241 -11.57 -3.16 2.19
C PRO A 241 -10.47 -3.52 3.21
N GLY A 242 -10.68 -3.19 4.47
CA GLY A 242 -9.73 -3.43 5.56
C GLY A 242 -8.52 -2.48 5.60
N MET A 243 -8.32 -1.67 4.56
CA MET A 243 -7.19 -0.74 4.50
C MET A 243 -7.60 0.63 5.06
N VAL A 244 -6.95 1.03 6.15
CA VAL A 244 -7.17 2.32 6.83
C VAL A 244 -5.88 3.08 7.00
N LEU A 245 -5.98 4.40 7.16
CA LEU A 245 -4.89 5.28 7.57
C LEU A 245 -5.17 5.76 9.00
N TYR A 246 -4.14 5.97 9.79
CA TYR A 246 -4.25 6.44 11.17
C TYR A 246 -3.06 7.31 11.56
N GLU A 247 -3.30 8.18 12.51
CA GLU A 247 -2.30 9.08 13.11
C GLU A 247 -2.37 9.00 14.63
N VAL A 248 -1.44 9.67 15.32
CA VAL A 248 -1.42 9.79 16.79
C VAL A 248 -1.55 8.42 17.47
N TYR A 249 -0.72 7.47 17.07
CA TYR A 249 -0.74 6.10 17.59
C TYR A 249 0.43 5.84 18.54
N THR A 250 0.28 4.78 19.33
CA THR A 250 1.34 4.19 20.16
C THR A 250 1.58 2.76 19.71
N THR A 251 2.83 2.33 19.69
CA THR A 251 3.18 0.93 19.40
C THR A 251 3.52 0.22 20.70
N VAL A 252 2.84 -0.90 20.97
CA VAL A 252 3.12 -1.79 22.08
C VAL A 252 3.66 -3.12 21.57
N TYR A 253 4.49 -3.80 22.38
CA TYR A 253 5.08 -5.08 22.01
C TYR A 253 4.51 -6.16 22.91
N VAL A 254 3.82 -7.13 22.32
CA VAL A 254 3.14 -8.17 23.08
C VAL A 254 3.49 -9.58 22.58
N THR A 255 3.42 -10.54 23.50
CA THR A 255 3.44 -11.96 23.20
C THR A 255 2.07 -12.51 23.58
N PRO A 256 1.28 -13.09 22.64
CA PRO A 256 -0.07 -13.55 22.93
C PRO A 256 -0.04 -14.68 23.94
N ARG A 257 -0.99 -14.63 24.90
CA ARG A 257 -1.23 -15.72 25.86
C ARG A 257 -2.09 -16.79 25.21
N GLU A 258 -1.85 -18.06 25.55
CA GLU A 258 -2.76 -19.15 25.20
C GLU A 258 -4.03 -19.07 26.07
N GLY A 259 -5.19 -19.40 25.49
CA GLY A 259 -6.42 -19.61 26.27
C GLY A 259 -7.52 -18.56 26.14
N TRP A 260 -7.41 -17.60 25.22
CA TRP A 260 -8.54 -16.72 24.92
C TRP A 260 -9.74 -17.50 24.39
N ARG A 261 -10.93 -17.30 25.00
CA ARG A 261 -12.20 -17.89 24.55
C ARG A 261 -13.11 -16.80 24.01
N ASN A 262 -13.73 -17.08 22.86
CA ASN A 262 -14.84 -16.26 22.36
C ASN A 262 -16.00 -16.31 23.37
N SER A 263 -16.60 -15.17 23.65
CA SER A 263 -17.82 -15.03 24.48
C SER A 263 -19.07 -15.34 23.69
#